data_a1f04df6ad1358387e96eb3a6b348eb0
#
_entry.id   a1f04df6ad1358387e96eb3a6b348eb0
#
_cell.length_a   1.000
_cell.length_b   1.000
_cell.length_c   1.000
_cell.angle_alpha   90.00
_cell.angle_beta   90.00
_cell.angle_gamma   90.00
#
_symmetry.space_group_name_H-M   'P 1'
#
loop_
_entity.id
_entity.type
_entity.pdbx_description
1 polymer ?
#
loop_
_entity_poly.entity_id
_entity_poly.type
_entity_poly.pdbx_seq_one_letter_code
_entity_poly.pdbx_strand_id
1 'polypeptide(L)'
;MLLDTSVIIDGRIMDIAQTGFLREKILVPHFVLAELQYIADSSDALRRNRGRRGLEVLNLLQKEPLVDIEFIDEDVPDVTEVDMKLIKLAKTRGAAIMTNDYNLNRVAQLEGVRILNLNNLANALKPVVIPGEEMNIQVIKEGKEQNQGVAYLDDGTMIVVENGRRYMNQTIGVIVTSVLQTAAGRMIFATPASESTMGRPKPLRRIQGGGTGR
;
A
#
# COMPACT_ATOMS: atom_id res chain seq x y z
N MET A 1 -17.80 11.07 -0.58
CA MET A 1 -16.86 10.82 0.54
C MET A 1 -16.25 12.12 1.03
N LEU A 2 -15.88 12.22 2.31
CA LEU A 2 -15.18 13.39 2.89
C LEU A 2 -13.67 13.15 2.87
N LEU A 3 -12.89 14.16 2.51
CA LEU A 3 -11.43 14.09 2.58
C LEU A 3 -10.91 14.66 3.90
N ASP A 4 -9.96 13.93 4.48
CA ASP A 4 -9.14 14.41 5.59
C ASP A 4 -7.82 15.04 5.08
N THR A 5 -7.27 15.98 5.84
CA THR A 5 -5.99 16.66 5.55
C THR A 5 -4.83 15.69 5.34
N SER A 6 -4.78 14.57 6.05
CA SER A 6 -3.72 13.57 5.93
C SER A 6 -3.64 12.97 4.53
N VAL A 7 -4.77 12.68 3.89
CA VAL A 7 -4.85 12.14 2.53
C VAL A 7 -4.48 13.19 1.48
N ILE A 8 -4.90 14.42 1.70
CA ILE A 8 -4.60 15.53 0.79
C ILE A 8 -3.08 15.80 0.78
N ILE A 9 -2.46 15.87 1.97
CA ILE A 9 -1.02 16.07 2.12
C ILE A 9 -0.21 14.88 1.56
N ASP A 10 -0.69 13.67 1.72
CA ASP A 10 -0.08 12.46 1.15
C ASP A 10 0.03 12.56 -0.38
N GLY A 11 -1.03 12.99 -1.03
CA GLY A 11 -1.09 13.28 -2.47
C GLY A 11 -1.39 12.08 -3.37
N ARG A 12 -1.27 10.84 -2.90
CA ARG A 12 -1.58 9.62 -3.70
C ARG A 12 -3.03 9.57 -4.19
N ILE A 13 -3.92 10.33 -3.55
CA ILE A 13 -5.30 10.46 -4.01
C ILE A 13 -5.37 10.96 -5.45
N MET A 14 -4.44 11.80 -5.89
CA MET A 14 -4.38 12.31 -7.27
C MET A 14 -4.08 11.16 -8.26
N ASP A 15 -3.08 10.33 -7.93
CA ASP A 15 -2.73 9.17 -8.76
C ASP A 15 -3.91 8.20 -8.88
N ILE A 16 -4.62 7.92 -7.77
CA ILE A 16 -5.81 7.06 -7.76
C ILE A 16 -6.95 7.69 -8.56
N ALA A 17 -7.14 9.00 -8.45
CA ALA A 17 -8.16 9.75 -9.19
C ALA A 17 -7.98 9.60 -10.71
N GLN A 18 -6.76 9.71 -11.20
CA GLN A 18 -6.41 9.57 -12.61
C GLN A 18 -6.64 8.16 -13.18
N THR A 19 -6.70 7.14 -12.33
CA THR A 19 -7.05 5.78 -12.75
C THR A 19 -8.55 5.59 -13.02
N GLY A 20 -9.41 6.54 -12.60
CA GLY A 20 -10.87 6.43 -12.69
C GLY A 20 -11.50 5.50 -11.65
N PHE A 21 -10.78 5.03 -10.64
CA PHE A 21 -11.33 4.22 -9.55
C PHE A 21 -12.19 5.03 -8.57
N LEU A 22 -11.92 6.35 -8.44
CA LEU A 22 -12.70 7.23 -7.57
C LEU A 22 -13.92 7.76 -8.33
N ARG A 23 -15.06 7.13 -8.16
CA ARG A 23 -16.32 7.53 -8.80
C ARG A 23 -17.29 8.26 -7.87
N GLU A 24 -17.09 8.17 -6.56
CA GLU A 24 -17.91 8.88 -5.59
C GLU A 24 -17.53 10.35 -5.55
N LYS A 25 -18.53 11.21 -5.38
CA LYS A 25 -18.31 12.65 -5.19
C LYS A 25 -17.40 12.89 -3.97
N ILE A 26 -16.36 13.68 -4.16
CA ILE A 26 -15.42 14.09 -3.13
C ILE A 26 -15.90 15.39 -2.51
N LEU A 27 -16.03 15.41 -1.19
CA LEU A 27 -16.43 16.56 -0.42
C LEU A 27 -15.25 17.06 0.43
N VAL A 28 -14.92 18.32 0.30
CA VAL A 28 -13.87 18.98 1.08
C VAL A 28 -14.52 20.07 1.93
N PRO A 29 -14.74 19.84 3.23
CA PRO A 29 -15.27 20.87 4.12
C PRO A 29 -14.31 22.05 4.27
N HIS A 30 -14.84 23.27 4.38
CA HIS A 30 -14.01 24.46 4.56
C HIS A 30 -13.12 24.42 5.80
N PHE A 31 -13.52 23.74 6.87
CA PHE A 31 -12.66 23.57 8.05
C PHE A 31 -11.42 22.69 7.78
N VAL A 32 -11.50 21.71 6.84
CA VAL A 32 -10.33 20.95 6.36
C VAL A 32 -9.41 21.83 5.52
N LEU A 33 -9.98 22.68 4.66
CA LEU A 33 -9.21 23.65 3.90
C LEU A 33 -8.51 24.67 4.82
N ALA A 34 -9.20 25.16 5.85
CA ALA A 34 -8.63 26.06 6.84
C ALA A 34 -7.47 25.41 7.63
N GLU A 35 -7.61 24.15 8.01
CA GLU A 35 -6.52 23.38 8.64
C GLU A 35 -5.31 23.27 7.72
N LEU A 36 -5.54 22.96 6.44
CA LEU A 36 -4.47 22.84 5.44
C LEU A 36 -3.74 24.17 5.22
N GLN A 37 -4.48 25.30 5.20
CA GLN A 37 -3.90 26.65 5.14
C GLN A 37 -3.08 26.94 6.40
N TYR A 38 -3.60 26.63 7.58
CA TYR A 38 -2.87 26.81 8.83
C TYR A 38 -1.54 26.02 8.84
N ILE A 39 -1.52 24.80 8.28
CA ILE A 39 -0.31 24.00 8.11
C ILE A 39 0.64 24.68 7.10
N ALA A 40 0.11 25.24 5.99
CA ALA A 40 0.89 25.91 4.96
C ALA A 40 1.52 27.24 5.42
N ASP A 41 0.95 27.86 6.46
CA ASP A 41 1.45 29.09 7.07
C ASP A 41 2.35 28.85 8.30
N SER A 42 2.63 27.58 8.62
CA SER A 42 3.48 27.20 9.75
C SER A 42 4.88 27.82 9.66
N SER A 43 5.44 28.24 10.79
CA SER A 43 6.85 28.65 10.89
C SER A 43 7.82 27.51 10.66
N ASP A 44 7.42 26.27 10.96
CA ASP A 44 8.19 25.07 10.66
C ASP A 44 8.22 24.77 9.15
N ALA A 45 9.43 24.68 8.58
CA ALA A 45 9.61 24.53 7.15
C ALA A 45 9.02 23.23 6.59
N LEU A 46 9.10 22.12 7.35
CA LEU A 46 8.58 20.83 6.91
C LEU A 46 7.04 20.82 6.91
N ARG A 47 6.43 21.34 7.98
CA ARG A 47 4.97 21.49 8.06
C ARG A 47 4.46 22.41 6.96
N ARG A 48 5.10 23.56 6.77
CA ARG A 48 4.74 24.51 5.71
C ARG A 48 4.76 23.89 4.33
N ASN A 49 5.83 23.12 4.00
CA ASN A 49 5.93 22.45 2.72
C ASN A 49 4.84 21.39 2.53
N ARG A 50 4.49 20.66 3.58
CA ARG A 50 3.38 19.68 3.54
C ARG A 50 2.04 20.38 3.27
N GLY A 51 1.74 21.48 3.96
CA GLY A 51 0.51 22.24 3.74
C GLY A 51 0.42 22.78 2.31
N ARG A 52 1.50 23.39 1.79
CA ARG A 52 1.56 23.88 0.42
C ARG A 52 1.35 22.78 -0.62
N ARG A 53 1.99 21.62 -0.42
CA ARG A 53 1.77 20.45 -1.27
C ARG A 53 0.30 20.01 -1.27
N GLY A 54 -0.34 19.99 -0.11
CA GLY A 54 -1.75 19.64 0.00
C GLY A 54 -2.66 20.62 -0.77
N LEU A 55 -2.42 21.94 -0.65
CA LEU A 55 -3.16 22.93 -1.44
C LEU A 55 -2.96 22.75 -2.94
N GLU A 56 -1.76 22.37 -3.38
CA GLU A 56 -1.47 22.05 -4.78
C GLU A 56 -2.24 20.80 -5.23
N VAL A 57 -2.27 19.74 -4.42
CA VAL A 57 -3.04 18.52 -4.70
C VAL A 57 -4.53 18.83 -4.87
N LEU A 58 -5.12 19.65 -3.99
CA LEU A 58 -6.53 20.07 -4.12
C LEU A 58 -6.78 20.84 -5.43
N ASN A 59 -5.87 21.75 -5.81
CA ASN A 59 -5.97 22.47 -7.07
C ASN A 59 -5.89 21.55 -8.29
N LEU A 60 -5.06 20.50 -8.23
CA LEU A 60 -4.97 19.49 -9.30
C LEU A 60 -6.23 18.62 -9.35
N LEU A 61 -6.72 18.14 -8.20
CA LEU A 61 -7.96 17.36 -8.13
C LEU A 61 -9.17 18.14 -8.69
N GLN A 62 -9.25 19.43 -8.45
CA GLN A 62 -10.34 20.27 -8.96
C GLN A 62 -10.32 20.39 -10.50
N LYS A 63 -9.16 20.22 -11.13
CA LYS A 63 -8.97 20.27 -12.58
C LYS A 63 -9.05 18.90 -13.25
N GLU A 64 -9.08 17.82 -12.46
CA GLU A 64 -9.11 16.47 -12.98
C GLU A 64 -10.51 16.11 -13.49
N PRO A 65 -10.71 15.85 -14.80
CA PRO A 65 -12.03 15.61 -15.37
C PRO A 65 -12.73 14.35 -14.85
N LEU A 66 -11.97 13.40 -14.32
CA LEU A 66 -12.49 12.13 -13.79
C LEU A 66 -12.99 12.24 -12.35
N VAL A 67 -12.85 13.40 -11.72
CA VAL A 67 -13.18 13.63 -10.32
C VAL A 67 -14.31 14.64 -10.18
N ASP A 68 -15.35 14.27 -9.45
CA ASP A 68 -16.38 15.20 -8.98
C ASP A 68 -16.01 15.65 -7.55
N ILE A 69 -15.46 16.88 -7.43
CA ILE A 69 -15.03 17.46 -6.16
C ILE A 69 -15.84 18.70 -5.84
N GLU A 70 -16.32 18.81 -4.61
CA GLU A 70 -17.08 19.95 -4.10
C GLU A 70 -16.51 20.44 -2.78
N PHE A 71 -16.31 21.77 -2.68
CA PHE A 71 -16.00 22.44 -1.42
C PHE A 71 -17.33 22.80 -0.75
N ILE A 72 -17.49 22.38 0.52
CA ILE A 72 -18.74 22.54 1.25
C ILE A 72 -18.57 23.41 2.47
N ASP A 73 -19.54 24.33 2.69
CA ASP A 73 -19.57 25.29 3.80
C ASP A 73 -20.12 24.70 5.10
N GLU A 74 -20.51 23.41 5.08
CA GLU A 74 -21.07 22.77 6.26
C GLU A 74 -20.02 22.68 7.38
N ASP A 75 -20.36 23.20 8.54
CA ASP A 75 -19.57 23.14 9.76
C ASP A 75 -20.35 22.46 10.88
N VAL A 76 -19.64 22.10 11.94
CA VAL A 76 -20.18 21.52 13.17
C VAL A 76 -19.79 22.45 14.32
N PRO A 77 -20.60 23.50 14.59
CA PRO A 77 -20.20 24.61 15.48
C PRO A 77 -19.93 24.17 16.92
N ASP A 78 -20.59 23.11 17.40
CA ASP A 78 -20.42 22.58 18.75
C ASP A 78 -19.12 21.77 18.96
N VAL A 79 -18.27 21.69 17.93
CA VAL A 79 -17.03 20.90 17.94
C VAL A 79 -15.88 21.75 17.42
N THR A 80 -14.76 21.73 18.12
CA THR A 80 -13.55 22.48 17.72
C THR A 80 -12.57 21.64 16.93
N GLU A 81 -12.45 20.34 17.23
CA GLU A 81 -11.49 19.44 16.62
C GLU A 81 -11.94 19.00 15.22
N VAL A 82 -11.06 19.13 14.23
CA VAL A 82 -11.34 18.80 12.82
C VAL A 82 -11.75 17.34 12.66
N ASP A 83 -11.08 16.42 13.33
CA ASP A 83 -11.38 14.97 13.30
C ASP A 83 -12.83 14.69 13.75
N MET A 84 -13.25 15.31 14.86
CA MET A 84 -14.60 15.14 15.38
C MET A 84 -15.66 15.81 14.50
N LYS A 85 -15.32 16.95 13.86
CA LYS A 85 -16.17 17.57 12.84
C LYS A 85 -16.37 16.65 11.66
N LEU A 86 -15.29 16.03 11.13
CA LEU A 86 -15.37 15.05 10.04
C LEU A 86 -16.27 13.87 10.39
N ILE A 87 -16.13 13.29 11.58
CA ILE A 87 -16.95 12.16 12.04
C ILE A 87 -18.44 12.54 12.10
N LYS A 88 -18.77 13.65 12.74
CA LYS A 88 -20.16 14.12 12.85
C LYS A 88 -20.77 14.41 11.48
N LEU A 89 -20.03 15.11 10.62
CA LEU A 89 -20.50 15.43 9.28
C LEU A 89 -20.68 14.15 8.43
N ALA A 90 -19.75 13.19 8.52
CA ALA A 90 -19.88 11.90 7.86
C ALA A 90 -21.13 11.14 8.29
N LYS A 91 -21.44 11.13 9.59
CA LYS A 91 -22.68 10.51 10.11
C LYS A 91 -23.93 11.17 9.56
N THR A 92 -23.97 12.52 9.61
CA THR A 92 -25.13 13.27 9.13
C THR A 92 -25.40 13.04 7.64
N ARG A 93 -24.35 12.95 6.84
CA ARG A 93 -24.45 12.75 5.39
C ARG A 93 -24.46 11.28 4.94
N GLY A 94 -24.27 10.33 5.84
CA GLY A 94 -24.07 8.92 5.48
C GLY A 94 -22.83 8.71 4.60
N ALA A 95 -21.83 9.57 4.72
CA ALA A 95 -20.64 9.57 3.88
C ALA A 95 -19.50 8.76 4.50
N ALA A 96 -18.59 8.26 3.68
CA ALA A 96 -17.31 7.72 4.14
C ALA A 96 -16.29 8.87 4.38
N ILE A 97 -15.31 8.63 5.25
CA ILE A 97 -14.15 9.51 5.40
C ILE A 97 -12.93 8.81 4.79
N MET A 98 -12.20 9.51 3.94
CA MET A 98 -10.90 9.06 3.43
C MET A 98 -9.80 9.69 4.28
N THR A 99 -9.05 8.86 5.02
CA THR A 99 -7.98 9.29 5.93
C THR A 99 -6.84 8.29 6.00
N ASN A 100 -5.62 8.79 6.22
CA ASN A 100 -4.45 8.00 6.59
C ASN A 100 -4.15 8.08 8.10
N ASP A 101 -4.87 8.92 8.86
CA ASP A 101 -4.67 9.06 10.30
C ASP A 101 -5.19 7.81 11.04
N TYR A 102 -4.32 7.24 11.88
CA TYR A 102 -4.64 6.03 12.62
C TYR A 102 -5.68 6.29 13.73
N ASN A 103 -5.60 7.44 14.41
CA ASN A 103 -6.49 7.77 15.52
C ASN A 103 -7.89 8.10 14.99
N LEU A 104 -7.98 8.94 13.96
CA LEU A 104 -9.25 9.22 13.29
C LEU A 104 -9.90 7.95 12.77
N ASN A 105 -9.14 7.04 12.16
CA ASN A 105 -9.64 5.74 11.70
C ASN A 105 -10.28 4.94 12.84
N ARG A 106 -9.60 4.83 14.00
CA ARG A 106 -10.13 4.08 15.14
C ARG A 106 -11.38 4.68 15.73
N VAL A 107 -11.40 6.00 15.92
CA VAL A 107 -12.57 6.70 16.50
C VAL A 107 -13.76 6.61 15.55
N ALA A 108 -13.55 6.84 14.26
CA ALA A 108 -14.60 6.77 13.24
C ALA A 108 -15.23 5.35 13.15
N GLN A 109 -14.42 4.30 13.27
CA GLN A 109 -14.93 2.91 13.31
C GLN A 109 -15.81 2.65 14.53
N LEU A 110 -15.43 3.13 15.72
CA LEU A 110 -16.24 3.01 16.95
C LEU A 110 -17.55 3.79 16.81
N GLU A 111 -17.53 4.89 16.08
CA GLU A 111 -18.68 5.72 15.79
C GLU A 111 -19.54 5.22 14.61
N GLY A 112 -19.19 4.06 14.01
CA GLY A 112 -19.92 3.45 12.90
C GLY A 112 -19.76 4.16 11.56
N VAL A 113 -18.72 4.99 11.39
CA VAL A 113 -18.41 5.69 10.15
C VAL A 113 -17.48 4.85 9.28
N ARG A 114 -17.82 4.70 7.99
CA ARG A 114 -16.99 3.99 7.02
C ARG A 114 -15.71 4.78 6.73
N ILE A 115 -14.57 4.11 6.87
CA ILE A 115 -13.26 4.68 6.56
C ILE A 115 -12.69 4.08 5.27
N LEU A 116 -12.13 4.94 4.44
CA LEU A 116 -11.31 4.61 3.28
C LEU A 116 -9.87 5.01 3.58
N ASN A 117 -9.01 4.02 3.80
CA ASN A 117 -7.60 4.26 4.14
C ASN A 117 -6.69 3.91 2.96
N LEU A 118 -5.92 4.89 2.45
CA LEU A 118 -5.05 4.69 1.28
C LEU A 118 -3.90 3.72 1.57
N ASN A 119 -3.43 3.61 2.80
CA ASN A 119 -2.41 2.64 3.15
C ASN A 119 -2.95 1.21 3.10
N ASN A 120 -4.21 1.02 3.55
CA ASN A 120 -4.87 -0.28 3.43
C ASN A 120 -5.11 -0.65 1.97
N LEU A 121 -5.54 0.31 1.13
CA LEU A 121 -5.69 0.11 -0.30
C LEU A 121 -4.36 -0.28 -0.95
N ALA A 122 -3.28 0.47 -0.69
CA ALA A 122 -1.95 0.17 -1.21
C ALA A 122 -1.48 -1.23 -0.80
N ASN A 123 -1.73 -1.64 0.45
CA ASN A 123 -1.39 -2.99 0.92
C ASN A 123 -2.23 -4.08 0.23
N ALA A 124 -3.51 -3.82 -0.04
CA ALA A 124 -4.39 -4.76 -0.73
C ALA A 124 -4.03 -4.95 -2.21
N LEU A 125 -3.45 -3.93 -2.84
CA LEU A 125 -3.02 -3.96 -4.24
C LEU A 125 -1.63 -4.60 -4.44
N LYS A 126 -0.89 -4.89 -3.37
CA LYS A 126 0.40 -5.56 -3.50
C LYS A 126 0.22 -6.94 -4.13
N PRO A 127 1.05 -7.31 -5.14
CA PRO A 127 0.99 -8.63 -5.76
C PRO A 127 1.04 -9.74 -4.72
N VAL A 128 0.20 -10.76 -4.90
CA VAL A 128 0.22 -11.95 -4.05
C VAL A 128 1.27 -12.89 -4.61
N VAL A 129 2.42 -12.95 -3.96
CA VAL A 129 3.45 -13.95 -4.26
C VAL A 129 3.06 -15.26 -3.60
N ILE A 130 3.10 -16.36 -4.34
CA ILE A 130 2.73 -17.68 -3.86
C ILE A 130 3.92 -18.65 -3.86
N PRO A 131 3.95 -19.65 -2.97
CA PRO A 131 4.98 -20.69 -3.00
C PRO A 131 5.02 -21.40 -4.37
N GLY A 132 6.23 -21.61 -4.89
CA GLY A 132 6.50 -22.18 -6.22
C GLY A 132 6.67 -21.13 -7.32
N GLU A 133 6.39 -19.88 -7.07
CA GLU A 133 6.60 -18.78 -8.03
C GLU A 133 8.10 -18.51 -8.22
N GLU A 134 8.50 -18.27 -9.46
CA GLU A 134 9.87 -17.90 -9.82
C GLU A 134 9.97 -16.38 -9.98
N MET A 135 11.04 -15.80 -9.43
CA MET A 135 11.32 -14.37 -9.59
C MET A 135 12.82 -14.10 -9.67
N ASN A 136 13.19 -12.98 -10.29
CA ASN A 136 14.56 -12.49 -10.31
C ASN A 136 14.72 -11.42 -9.25
N ILE A 137 15.71 -11.58 -8.37
CA ILE A 137 15.98 -10.65 -7.27
C ILE A 137 17.47 -10.38 -7.15
N GLN A 138 17.82 -9.19 -6.66
CA GLN A 138 19.20 -8.86 -6.33
C GLN A 138 19.45 -9.07 -4.82
N VAL A 139 20.40 -9.94 -4.48
CA VAL A 139 20.80 -10.15 -3.09
C VAL A 139 21.69 -9.01 -2.66
N ILE A 140 21.27 -8.22 -1.65
CA ILE A 140 21.95 -6.97 -1.29
C ILE A 140 22.65 -6.98 0.08
N LYS A 141 22.26 -7.91 0.96
CA LYS A 141 22.89 -8.07 2.27
C LYS A 141 22.81 -9.50 2.80
N GLU A 142 23.60 -9.81 3.81
CA GLU A 142 23.54 -11.09 4.53
C GLU A 142 22.27 -11.16 5.39
N GLY A 143 21.70 -12.36 5.53
CA GLY A 143 20.58 -12.64 6.41
C GLY A 143 21.03 -12.83 7.88
N LYS A 144 20.05 -13.07 8.75
CA LYS A 144 20.31 -13.32 10.18
C LYS A 144 20.95 -14.69 10.44
N GLU A 145 20.55 -15.68 9.66
CA GLU A 145 21.05 -17.04 9.81
C GLU A 145 22.21 -17.29 8.86
N GLN A 146 22.98 -18.33 9.18
CA GLN A 146 24.16 -18.69 8.42
C GLN A 146 23.79 -19.03 6.97
N ASN A 147 24.54 -18.48 6.01
CA ASN A 147 24.36 -18.65 4.56
C ASN A 147 23.13 -17.95 3.94
N GLN A 148 22.28 -17.27 4.70
CA GLN A 148 21.16 -16.52 4.12
C GLN A 148 21.62 -15.23 3.43
N GLY A 149 20.92 -14.89 2.35
CA GLY A 149 20.95 -13.59 1.71
C GLY A 149 19.62 -12.88 1.86
N VAL A 150 19.61 -11.57 1.74
CA VAL A 150 18.40 -10.75 1.78
C VAL A 150 18.31 -9.88 0.54
N ALA A 151 17.14 -9.83 -0.04
CA ALA A 151 16.73 -8.95 -1.13
C ALA A 151 15.46 -8.17 -0.74
N TYR A 152 15.11 -7.17 -1.54
CA TYR A 152 13.84 -6.46 -1.41
C TYR A 152 13.19 -6.33 -2.77
N LEU A 153 11.86 -6.46 -2.80
CA LEU A 153 11.07 -6.05 -3.95
C LEU A 153 10.94 -4.52 -4.00
N ASP A 154 10.49 -3.98 -5.11
CA ASP A 154 10.30 -2.54 -5.31
C ASP A 154 9.33 -1.91 -4.30
N ASP A 155 8.39 -2.70 -3.80
CA ASP A 155 7.43 -2.30 -2.75
C ASP A 155 7.98 -2.37 -1.32
N GLY A 156 9.28 -2.69 -1.16
CA GLY A 156 9.96 -2.85 0.13
C GLY A 156 9.72 -4.20 0.82
N THR A 157 9.02 -5.16 0.19
CA THR A 157 8.84 -6.50 0.74
C THR A 157 10.18 -7.23 0.82
N MET A 158 10.52 -7.72 2.02
CA MET A 158 11.77 -8.42 2.25
C MET A 158 11.70 -9.87 1.76
N ILE A 159 12.75 -10.30 1.05
CA ILE A 159 12.95 -11.68 0.63
C ILE A 159 14.18 -12.24 1.34
N VAL A 160 14.00 -13.35 2.04
CA VAL A 160 15.08 -14.12 2.65
C VAL A 160 15.40 -15.29 1.74
N VAL A 161 16.62 -15.35 1.24
CA VAL A 161 17.08 -16.38 0.31
C VAL A 161 17.98 -17.35 1.06
N GLU A 162 17.55 -18.60 1.17
CA GLU A 162 18.38 -19.68 1.70
C GLU A 162 19.61 -19.89 0.78
N ASN A 163 20.78 -20.09 1.38
CA ASN A 163 22.05 -20.16 0.67
C ASN A 163 22.37 -18.94 -0.22
N GLY A 164 21.68 -17.81 0.02
CA GLY A 164 21.80 -16.58 -0.78
C GLY A 164 23.10 -15.81 -0.54
N ARG A 165 23.81 -16.05 0.57
CA ARG A 165 25.05 -15.34 0.93
C ARG A 165 26.11 -15.38 -0.19
N ARG A 166 26.23 -16.49 -0.92
CA ARG A 166 27.20 -16.65 -2.01
C ARG A 166 26.89 -15.83 -3.26
N TYR A 167 25.67 -15.26 -3.33
CA TYR A 167 25.20 -14.45 -4.45
C TYR A 167 25.12 -12.96 -4.11
N MET A 168 25.90 -12.52 -3.11
CA MET A 168 25.90 -11.11 -2.71
C MET A 168 26.19 -10.18 -3.89
N ASN A 169 25.39 -9.13 -4.03
CA ASN A 169 25.40 -8.14 -5.11
C ASN A 169 25.13 -8.70 -6.52
N GLN A 170 24.58 -9.92 -6.60
CA GLN A 170 24.19 -10.54 -7.87
C GLN A 170 22.67 -10.60 -8.01
N THR A 171 22.19 -10.51 -9.25
CA THR A 171 20.80 -10.81 -9.59
C THR A 171 20.69 -12.29 -9.91
N ILE A 172 19.80 -12.99 -9.22
CA ILE A 172 19.59 -14.43 -9.36
C ILE A 172 18.11 -14.76 -9.50
N GLY A 173 17.81 -15.84 -10.22
CA GLY A 173 16.49 -16.47 -10.19
C GLY A 173 16.31 -17.25 -8.88
N VAL A 174 15.18 -17.04 -8.22
CA VAL A 174 14.79 -17.76 -6.99
C VAL A 174 13.40 -18.34 -7.13
N ILE A 175 13.13 -19.40 -6.37
CA ILE A 175 11.80 -20.00 -6.25
C ILE A 175 11.29 -19.72 -4.83
N VAL A 176 10.09 -19.18 -4.73
CA VAL A 176 9.44 -18.90 -3.45
C VAL A 176 9.09 -20.22 -2.76
N THR A 177 9.52 -20.38 -1.51
CA THR A 177 9.23 -21.54 -0.68
C THR A 177 8.08 -21.31 0.27
N SER A 178 8.00 -20.12 0.87
CA SER A 178 6.92 -19.73 1.77
C SER A 178 6.76 -18.21 1.85
N VAL A 179 5.59 -17.77 2.29
CA VAL A 179 5.27 -16.36 2.55
C VAL A 179 4.73 -16.23 3.96
N LEU A 180 5.35 -15.39 4.75
CA LEU A 180 4.97 -15.14 6.14
C LEU A 180 4.46 -13.71 6.31
N GLN A 181 3.26 -13.57 6.90
CA GLN A 181 2.74 -12.26 7.30
C GLN A 181 3.17 -11.97 8.74
N THR A 182 3.87 -10.86 8.94
CA THR A 182 4.30 -10.39 10.26
C THR A 182 3.67 -9.04 10.59
N ALA A 183 3.77 -8.61 11.85
CA ALA A 183 3.34 -7.27 12.26
C ALA A 183 4.13 -6.16 11.55
N ALA A 184 5.36 -6.43 11.14
CA ALA A 184 6.21 -5.49 10.41
C ALA A 184 6.01 -5.51 8.88
N GLY A 185 5.15 -6.40 8.37
CA GLY A 185 4.87 -6.55 6.94
C GLY A 185 5.02 -7.99 6.45
N ARG A 186 4.98 -8.16 5.14
CA ARG A 186 5.14 -9.46 4.48
C ARG A 186 6.63 -9.80 4.32
N MET A 187 6.97 -11.06 4.57
CA MET A 187 8.30 -11.62 4.37
C MET A 187 8.20 -12.86 3.48
N ILE A 188 9.03 -12.93 2.46
CA ILE A 188 9.07 -14.03 1.49
C ILE A 188 10.32 -14.85 1.78
N PHE A 189 10.20 -16.16 1.80
CA PHE A 189 11.33 -17.09 1.81
C PHE A 189 11.48 -17.72 0.44
N ALA A 190 12.71 -17.84 -0.02
CA ALA A 190 13.01 -18.38 -1.35
C ALA A 190 14.33 -19.16 -1.35
N THR A 191 14.50 -20.01 -2.35
CA THR A 191 15.73 -20.73 -2.64
C THR A 191 16.22 -20.39 -4.05
N PRO A 192 17.54 -20.41 -4.33
CA PRO A 192 18.03 -20.22 -5.68
C PRO A 192 17.44 -21.26 -6.64
N ALA A 193 16.95 -20.82 -7.79
CA ALA A 193 16.34 -21.70 -8.80
C ALA A 193 17.30 -22.79 -9.29
N SER A 194 18.61 -22.50 -9.32
CA SER A 194 19.66 -23.46 -9.66
C SER A 194 19.78 -24.65 -8.69
N GLU A 195 19.31 -24.49 -7.44
CA GLU A 195 19.32 -25.55 -6.43
C GLU A 195 18.02 -26.36 -6.42
N SER A 196 16.91 -25.78 -6.79
CA SER A 196 15.60 -26.46 -6.85
C SER A 196 15.54 -27.52 -7.96
N THR A 197 16.38 -27.40 -8.98
CA THR A 197 16.47 -28.41 -10.08
C THR A 197 17.17 -29.69 -9.66
N MET A 198 17.94 -29.70 -8.58
CA MET A 198 18.61 -30.92 -8.08
C MET A 198 17.69 -31.87 -7.29
N GLY A 199 16.49 -31.44 -6.90
CA GLY A 199 15.53 -32.21 -6.08
C GLY A 199 14.33 -32.79 -6.82
N ARG A 200 14.15 -32.57 -8.13
CA ARG A 200 13.06 -33.22 -8.88
C ARG A 200 13.43 -34.64 -9.19
N PRO A 201 12.69 -35.68 -8.73
CA PRO A 201 12.87 -37.04 -9.18
C PRO A 201 12.65 -37.06 -10.70
N LYS A 202 13.64 -37.63 -11.45
CA LYS A 202 13.51 -37.86 -12.90
C LYS A 202 12.21 -38.63 -13.15
N PRO A 203 11.37 -38.19 -14.11
CA PRO A 203 10.19 -38.97 -14.47
C PRO A 203 10.62 -40.36 -14.85
N LEU A 204 10.03 -41.38 -14.21
CA LEU A 204 10.23 -42.78 -14.52
C LEU A 204 10.00 -42.98 -16.02
N ARG A 205 11.05 -43.37 -16.75
CA ARG A 205 10.94 -43.85 -18.13
C ARG A 205 9.90 -44.96 -18.17
N ARG A 206 8.79 -44.73 -18.85
CA ARG A 206 7.86 -45.81 -19.23
C ARG A 206 8.66 -46.85 -20.00
N ILE A 207 8.85 -48.01 -19.40
CA ILE A 207 9.34 -49.22 -20.08
C ILE A 207 8.21 -49.60 -21.05
N GLN A 208 8.45 -49.39 -22.35
CA GLN A 208 7.62 -49.98 -23.39
C GLN A 208 7.86 -51.47 -23.32
N GLY A 209 6.87 -52.21 -22.81
CA GLY A 209 6.82 -53.64 -22.88
C GLY A 209 6.76 -54.09 -24.35
N GLY A 210 7.82 -54.74 -24.81
CA GLY A 210 7.87 -55.38 -26.09
C GLY A 210 6.85 -56.52 -26.10
N GLY A 211 5.83 -56.39 -26.94
CA GLY A 211 4.97 -57.51 -27.33
C GLY A 211 5.64 -58.31 -28.41
N THR A 212 6.11 -59.49 -28.07
CA THR A 212 6.48 -60.51 -29.02
C THR A 212 5.23 -61.27 -29.45
N GLY A 213 5.17 -61.47 -30.73
CA GLY A 213 4.22 -62.16 -31.55
C GLY A 213 3.69 -63.55 -31.19
N ARG A 214 2.58 -63.77 -31.75
CA ARG A 214 2.21 -64.91 -32.64
C ARG A 214 0.82 -64.65 -33.17
#